data_cf03af122f5536e2d0b683ceb7972bcf
#
_entry.id   cf03af122f5536e2d0b683ceb7972bcf
#
_cell.length_a   1.000
_cell.length_b   1.000
_cell.length_c   1.000
_cell.angle_alpha   90.00
_cell.angle_beta   90.00
_cell.angle_gamma   90.00
#
_symmetry.space_group_name_H-M   'P 1'
#
loop_
_entity.id
_entity.type
_entity.pdbx_description
1 polymer ?
#
loop_
_entity_poly.entity_id
_entity_poly.type
_entity_poly.pdbx_seq_one_letter_code
_entity_poly.pdbx_strand_id
1 'polypeptide(L)'
;MGVAGAVTVSAITIWIGRSMIRRRAEAQRSALGLPVPVERQADPSAANDFALESLTPIVVPNDEFYRIDTALVVPAIDPDEWTLTIKGMVAREVVLTYADIAALPLVERYVTLSCVSNQVGGGLVGNALWTGVYLKDLLNLAGVESGADQIIARSADDWTAG
;
A
#
# COMPACT_ATOMS: atom_id res chain seq x y z
N MET A 1 15.63 -40.97 -16.76
CA MET A 1 16.25 -39.61 -16.86
C MET A 1 15.27 -38.47 -17.24
N GLY A 2 13.97 -38.72 -17.46
CA GLY A 2 13.03 -37.69 -17.94
C GLY A 2 12.38 -36.79 -16.87
N VAL A 3 12.15 -37.28 -15.62
CA VAL A 3 11.36 -36.55 -14.61
C VAL A 3 12.13 -35.40 -13.99
N ALA A 4 13.42 -35.56 -13.70
CA ALA A 4 14.27 -34.51 -13.12
C ALA A 4 14.45 -33.31 -14.08
N GLY A 5 14.55 -33.56 -15.38
CA GLY A 5 14.64 -32.49 -16.40
C GLY A 5 13.36 -31.69 -16.56
N ALA A 6 12.19 -32.33 -16.47
CA ALA A 6 10.89 -31.64 -16.55
C ALA A 6 10.63 -30.74 -15.34
N VAL A 7 11.00 -31.19 -14.13
CA VAL A 7 10.84 -30.41 -12.90
C VAL A 7 11.74 -29.16 -12.89
N THR A 8 13.00 -29.28 -13.36
CA THR A 8 13.94 -28.16 -13.45
C THR A 8 13.49 -27.12 -14.48
N VAL A 9 13.01 -27.52 -15.64
CA VAL A 9 12.48 -26.59 -16.67
C VAL A 9 11.25 -25.88 -16.17
N SER A 10 10.32 -26.57 -15.53
CA SER A 10 9.12 -25.95 -14.93
C SER A 10 9.48 -24.94 -13.84
N ALA A 11 10.42 -25.26 -12.95
CA ALA A 11 10.85 -24.35 -11.89
C ALA A 11 11.51 -23.08 -12.46
N ILE A 12 12.35 -23.22 -13.49
CA ILE A 12 13.00 -22.08 -14.16
C ILE A 12 11.96 -21.21 -14.87
N THR A 13 10.99 -21.79 -15.56
CA THR A 13 9.94 -21.04 -16.26
C THR A 13 9.07 -20.25 -15.27
N ILE A 14 8.70 -20.88 -14.15
CA ILE A 14 7.94 -20.21 -13.07
C ILE A 14 8.77 -19.06 -12.48
N TRP A 15 10.06 -19.29 -12.20
CA TRP A 15 10.94 -18.26 -11.66
C TRP A 15 11.11 -17.07 -12.61
N ILE A 16 11.33 -17.33 -13.91
CA ILE A 16 11.43 -16.27 -14.94
C ILE A 16 10.12 -15.50 -15.01
N GLY A 17 8.97 -16.18 -15.08
CA GLY A 17 7.66 -15.53 -15.13
C GLY A 17 7.43 -14.62 -13.93
N ARG A 18 7.70 -15.12 -12.72
CA ARG A 18 7.60 -14.32 -11.48
C ARG A 18 8.54 -13.11 -11.47
N SER A 19 9.78 -13.28 -11.94
CA SER A 19 10.74 -12.18 -11.99
C SER A 19 10.34 -11.10 -13.00
N MET A 20 9.76 -11.49 -14.13
CA MET A 20 9.26 -10.54 -15.15
C MET A 20 8.06 -9.75 -14.62
N ILE A 21 7.09 -10.41 -13.98
CA ILE A 21 5.93 -9.75 -13.37
C ILE A 21 6.39 -8.74 -12.30
N ARG A 22 7.32 -9.15 -11.43
CA ARG A 22 7.86 -8.26 -10.39
C ARG A 22 8.57 -7.05 -10.99
N ARG A 23 9.44 -7.24 -11.99
CA ARG A 23 10.14 -6.13 -12.65
C ARG A 23 9.18 -5.17 -13.34
N ARG A 24 8.11 -5.69 -13.96
CA ARG A 24 7.08 -4.85 -14.58
C ARG A 24 6.35 -4.01 -13.52
N ALA A 25 5.92 -4.62 -12.42
CA ALA A 25 5.28 -3.92 -11.31
C ALA A 25 6.18 -2.86 -10.66
N GLU A 26 7.48 -3.15 -10.54
CA GLU A 26 8.49 -2.18 -10.05
C GLU A 26 8.66 -1.01 -11.02
N ALA A 27 8.75 -1.29 -12.34
CA ALA A 27 8.88 -0.26 -13.37
C ALA A 27 7.63 0.63 -13.43
N GLN A 28 6.44 0.06 -13.36
CA GLN A 28 5.18 0.82 -13.30
C GLN A 28 5.14 1.74 -12.07
N ARG A 29 5.47 1.22 -10.88
CA ARG A 29 5.53 2.02 -9.65
C ARG A 29 6.55 3.16 -9.73
N SER A 30 7.73 2.90 -10.31
CA SER A 30 8.78 3.90 -10.47
C SER A 30 8.41 5.00 -11.48
N ALA A 31 7.53 4.69 -12.44
CA ALA A 31 7.04 5.65 -13.43
C ALA A 31 5.91 6.55 -12.88
N LEU A 32 5.30 6.18 -11.74
CA LEU A 32 4.25 6.98 -11.11
C LEU A 32 4.87 8.23 -10.47
N GLY A 33 4.73 9.38 -11.16
CA GLY A 33 5.01 10.69 -10.59
C GLY A 33 3.83 11.16 -9.73
N LEU A 34 4.03 11.36 -8.43
CA LEU A 34 3.01 12.01 -7.60
C LEU A 34 3.19 13.54 -7.67
N PRO A 35 2.10 14.31 -7.73
CA PRO A 35 2.15 15.76 -7.57
C PRO A 35 2.73 16.14 -6.21
N VAL A 36 3.21 17.38 -6.11
CA VAL A 36 3.71 17.91 -4.84
C VAL A 36 2.54 18.02 -3.86
N PRO A 37 2.65 17.44 -2.66
CA PRO A 37 1.62 17.54 -1.63
C PRO A 37 1.36 18.98 -1.21
N VAL A 38 0.10 19.34 -0.98
CA VAL A 38 -0.30 20.66 -0.50
C VAL A 38 0.02 20.87 0.98
N GLU A 39 0.16 19.77 1.72
CA GLU A 39 0.51 19.79 3.13
C GLU A 39 1.54 18.70 3.42
N ARG A 40 2.59 19.06 4.14
CA ARG A 40 3.69 18.16 4.48
C ARG A 40 3.96 18.22 5.98
N GLN A 41 3.94 17.08 6.64
CA GLN A 41 4.32 16.95 8.04
C GLN A 41 5.84 17.04 8.20
N ALA A 42 6.32 17.76 9.20
CA ALA A 42 7.74 17.79 9.53
C ALA A 42 8.25 16.42 9.99
N ASP A 43 9.53 16.14 9.69
CA ASP A 43 10.17 14.89 10.12
C ASP A 43 10.26 14.83 11.65
N PRO A 44 9.67 13.81 12.30
CA PRO A 44 9.70 13.64 13.74
C PRO A 44 11.07 13.21 14.28
N SER A 45 11.97 12.70 13.45
CA SER A 45 13.24 12.11 13.87
C SER A 45 14.13 13.14 14.57
N ALA A 46 14.19 14.36 14.03
CA ALA A 46 15.03 15.43 14.59
C ALA A 46 14.62 15.87 16.01
N ALA A 47 13.32 15.75 16.34
CA ALA A 47 12.79 16.11 17.65
C ALA A 47 12.88 14.98 18.68
N ASN A 48 13.18 13.76 18.25
CA ASN A 48 13.09 12.54 19.05
C ASN A 48 14.36 11.67 18.96
N ASP A 49 15.50 12.28 18.68
CA ASP A 49 16.80 11.59 18.74
C ASP A 49 17.21 11.43 20.21
N PHE A 50 16.96 10.24 20.75
CA PHE A 50 17.31 9.90 22.12
C PHE A 50 18.77 9.46 22.29
N ALA A 51 19.56 9.42 21.21
CA ALA A 51 20.96 8.95 21.21
C ALA A 51 21.18 7.61 21.92
N LEU A 52 20.20 6.70 21.85
CA LEU A 52 20.26 5.38 22.46
C LEU A 52 20.71 4.36 21.43
N GLU A 53 21.79 3.65 21.73
CA GLU A 53 22.21 2.46 20.97
C GLU A 53 21.07 1.42 20.99
N SER A 54 20.79 0.81 19.87
CA SER A 54 19.74 -0.22 19.70
C SER A 54 18.29 0.28 19.68
N LEU A 55 18.05 1.59 19.65
CA LEU A 55 16.71 2.11 19.39
C LEU A 55 16.40 1.96 17.89
N THR A 56 15.24 1.41 17.57
CA THR A 56 14.74 1.38 16.18
C THR A 56 14.54 2.80 15.67
N PRO A 57 14.83 3.08 14.38
CA PRO A 57 14.60 4.40 13.80
C PRO A 57 13.14 4.82 13.96
N ILE A 58 12.90 6.09 14.29
CA ILE A 58 11.54 6.63 14.37
C ILE A 58 10.86 6.57 12.99
N VAL A 59 11.61 6.84 11.94
CA VAL A 59 11.16 6.68 10.56
C VAL A 59 11.93 5.53 9.93
N VAL A 60 11.21 4.51 9.49
CA VAL A 60 11.79 3.34 8.84
C VAL A 60 11.93 3.62 7.34
N PRO A 61 13.13 3.44 6.75
CA PRO A 61 13.33 3.52 5.32
C PRO A 61 12.44 2.54 4.55
N ASN A 62 12.01 2.91 3.34
CA ASN A 62 11.08 2.09 2.56
C ASN A 62 11.62 0.69 2.21
N ASP A 63 12.91 0.54 2.03
CA ASP A 63 13.59 -0.73 1.74
C ASP A 63 13.76 -1.62 2.98
N GLU A 64 13.68 -1.03 4.18
CA GLU A 64 13.72 -1.74 5.47
C GLU A 64 12.33 -1.93 6.08
N PHE A 65 11.27 -1.35 5.48
CA PHE A 65 9.92 -1.48 6.00
C PHE A 65 9.45 -2.92 5.92
N TYR A 66 8.87 -3.44 7.01
CA TYR A 66 8.42 -4.82 7.05
C TYR A 66 7.40 -5.14 5.95
N ARG A 67 7.39 -6.40 5.52
CA ARG A 67 6.49 -6.87 4.48
C ARG A 67 5.86 -8.19 4.87
N ILE A 68 4.54 -8.23 4.84
CA ILE A 68 3.73 -9.45 4.97
C ILE A 68 2.76 -9.46 3.80
N ASP A 69 2.91 -10.45 2.93
CA ASP A 69 2.07 -10.61 1.75
C ASP A 69 0.90 -11.56 2.05
N THR A 70 -0.30 -11.20 1.62
CA THR A 70 -1.48 -12.06 1.62
C THR A 70 -1.55 -12.92 0.36
N ALA A 71 -0.98 -12.45 -0.74
CA ALA A 71 -0.93 -13.14 -2.02
C ALA A 71 0.40 -13.89 -2.19
N LEU A 72 0.35 -15.11 -2.78
CA LEU A 72 1.55 -15.88 -3.13
C LEU A 72 2.42 -15.19 -4.20
N VAL A 73 1.79 -14.36 -5.02
CA VAL A 73 2.45 -13.55 -6.05
C VAL A 73 1.95 -12.13 -5.91
N VAL A 74 2.88 -11.16 -5.83
CA VAL A 74 2.53 -9.74 -5.76
C VAL A 74 1.72 -9.37 -7.01
N PRO A 75 0.50 -8.83 -6.85
CA PRO A 75 -0.31 -8.40 -7.99
C PRO A 75 0.42 -7.33 -8.81
N ALA A 76 0.48 -7.50 -10.12
CA ALA A 76 0.92 -6.47 -11.06
C ALA A 76 -0.32 -5.72 -11.54
N ILE A 77 -0.65 -4.64 -10.84
CA ILE A 77 -1.81 -3.81 -11.15
C ILE A 77 -1.36 -2.68 -12.06
N ASP A 78 -2.05 -2.50 -13.18
CA ASP A 78 -1.84 -1.37 -14.07
C ASP A 78 -2.51 -0.13 -13.47
N PRO A 79 -1.76 0.95 -13.18
CA PRO A 79 -2.32 2.18 -12.62
C PRO A 79 -3.37 2.84 -13.53
N ASP A 80 -3.25 2.65 -14.85
CA ASP A 80 -4.19 3.24 -15.82
C ASP A 80 -5.53 2.48 -15.86
N GLU A 81 -5.54 1.23 -15.40
CA GLU A 81 -6.75 0.39 -15.32
C GLU A 81 -7.33 0.32 -13.89
N TRP A 82 -6.53 0.70 -12.88
CA TRP A 82 -6.95 0.61 -11.49
C TRP A 82 -8.00 1.66 -11.12
N THR A 83 -8.99 1.24 -10.36
CA THR A 83 -10.03 2.13 -9.84
C THR A 83 -10.32 1.87 -8.36
N LEU A 84 -10.72 2.94 -7.67
CA LEU A 84 -11.32 2.89 -6.33
C LEU A 84 -12.82 3.10 -6.46
N THR A 85 -13.62 2.11 -6.02
CA THR A 85 -15.08 2.22 -5.97
C THR A 85 -15.55 2.37 -4.53
N ILE A 86 -16.30 3.44 -4.25
CA ILE A 86 -16.98 3.66 -2.97
C ILE A 86 -18.46 3.45 -3.19
N LYS A 87 -19.03 2.46 -2.50
CA LYS A 87 -20.45 2.05 -2.64
C LYS A 87 -21.02 1.51 -1.34
N GLY A 88 -22.30 1.23 -1.31
CA GLY A 88 -23.04 0.71 -0.16
C GLY A 88 -23.96 1.78 0.40
N MET A 89 -23.89 2.08 1.69
CA MET A 89 -24.72 3.11 2.35
C MET A 89 -24.18 4.51 2.06
N VAL A 90 -24.34 4.94 0.81
CA VAL A 90 -23.90 6.25 0.29
C VAL A 90 -24.99 6.84 -0.60
N ALA A 91 -25.06 8.15 -0.66
CA ALA A 91 -26.02 8.86 -1.52
C ALA A 91 -25.77 8.60 -3.03
N ARG A 92 -24.53 8.31 -3.40
CA ARG A 92 -24.14 7.93 -4.77
C ARG A 92 -22.89 7.04 -4.76
N GLU A 93 -22.84 6.08 -5.65
CA GLU A 93 -21.61 5.35 -5.95
C GLU A 93 -20.59 6.29 -6.60
N VAL A 94 -19.34 6.21 -6.15
CA VAL A 94 -18.20 6.99 -6.67
C VAL A 94 -17.15 6.02 -7.17
N VAL A 95 -16.70 6.20 -8.41
CA VAL A 95 -15.59 5.48 -9.01
C VAL A 95 -14.49 6.47 -9.35
N LEU A 96 -13.29 6.27 -8.83
CA LEU A 96 -12.13 7.14 -9.05
C LEU A 96 -11.01 6.31 -9.66
N THR A 97 -10.39 6.83 -10.70
CA THR A 97 -9.14 6.31 -11.24
C THR A 97 -7.97 6.73 -10.36
N TYR A 98 -6.80 6.12 -10.57
CA TYR A 98 -5.58 6.58 -9.92
C TYR A 98 -5.27 8.04 -10.22
N ALA A 99 -5.48 8.47 -11.47
CA ALA A 99 -5.28 9.86 -11.92
C ALA A 99 -6.23 10.82 -11.19
N ASP A 100 -7.51 10.45 -10.99
CA ASP A 100 -8.47 11.27 -10.25
C ASP A 100 -8.01 11.49 -8.80
N ILE A 101 -7.50 10.44 -8.14
CA ILE A 101 -6.98 10.55 -6.78
C ILE A 101 -5.71 11.40 -6.75
N ALA A 102 -4.80 11.20 -7.70
CA ALA A 102 -3.56 11.98 -7.79
C ALA A 102 -3.82 13.48 -8.07
N ALA A 103 -4.94 13.83 -8.69
CA ALA A 103 -5.34 15.21 -8.93
C ALA A 103 -5.97 15.92 -7.71
N LEU A 104 -6.30 15.17 -6.64
CA LEU A 104 -6.82 15.74 -5.40
C LEU A 104 -5.68 16.40 -4.59
N PRO A 105 -6.01 17.28 -3.62
CA PRO A 105 -5.03 17.85 -2.71
C PRO A 105 -4.35 16.75 -1.88
N LEU A 106 -3.14 16.36 -2.29
CA LEU A 106 -2.36 15.34 -1.58
C LEU A 106 -1.75 15.90 -0.30
N VAL A 107 -1.69 15.07 0.72
CA VAL A 107 -1.04 15.38 2.00
C VAL A 107 0.03 14.34 2.31
N GLU A 108 1.08 14.75 3.03
CA GLU A 108 2.08 13.84 3.58
C GLU A 108 1.95 13.74 5.10
N ARG A 109 1.89 12.51 5.61
CA ARG A 109 1.79 12.20 7.03
C ARG A 109 2.67 11.03 7.42
N TYR A 110 3.28 11.14 8.57
CA TYR A 110 3.92 9.98 9.20
C TYR A 110 2.84 9.12 9.83
N VAL A 111 2.77 7.86 9.41
CA VAL A 111 1.79 6.89 9.91
C VAL A 111 2.51 5.62 10.30
N THR A 112 2.23 5.16 11.52
CA THR A 112 2.73 3.88 12.02
C THR A 112 1.76 2.78 11.61
N LEU A 113 2.26 1.77 10.91
CA LEU A 113 1.53 0.54 10.62
C LEU A 113 2.12 -0.61 11.44
N SER A 114 1.25 -1.36 12.09
CA SER A 114 1.61 -2.58 12.80
C SER A 114 0.77 -3.74 12.25
N CYS A 115 1.41 -4.85 11.93
CA CYS A 115 0.70 -6.05 11.55
C CYS A 115 -0.08 -6.60 12.75
N VAL A 116 -1.28 -7.13 12.51
CA VAL A 116 -2.09 -7.77 13.56
C VAL A 116 -1.34 -8.94 14.23
N SER A 117 -0.42 -9.58 13.52
CA SER A 117 0.43 -10.66 14.03
C SER A 117 1.74 -10.19 14.67
N ASN A 118 1.95 -8.87 14.83
CA ASN A 118 3.15 -8.36 15.49
C ASN A 118 3.13 -8.71 16.97
N GLN A 119 4.19 -9.36 17.43
CA GLN A 119 4.38 -9.65 18.85
C GLN A 119 4.98 -8.44 19.57
N VAL A 120 4.84 -8.36 20.88
CA VAL A 120 5.50 -7.33 21.69
C VAL A 120 7.02 -7.41 21.46
N GLY A 121 7.63 -6.30 21.06
CA GLY A 121 9.04 -6.25 20.67
C GLY A 121 9.35 -6.87 19.30
N GLY A 122 8.31 -7.22 18.52
CA GLY A 122 8.48 -7.79 17.17
C GLY A 122 8.78 -6.72 16.11
N GLY A 123 9.27 -7.20 14.97
CA GLY A 123 9.68 -6.33 13.84
C GLY A 123 8.60 -6.05 12.80
N LEU A 124 7.33 -6.41 13.05
CA LEU A 124 6.24 -6.17 12.10
C LEU A 124 5.49 -4.87 12.42
N VAL A 125 6.24 -3.81 12.65
CA VAL A 125 5.76 -2.46 12.88
C VAL A 125 6.75 -1.49 12.26
N GLY A 126 6.26 -0.41 11.66
CA GLY A 126 7.08 0.63 11.10
C GLY A 126 6.33 1.95 11.00
N ASN A 127 7.06 3.05 11.09
CA ASN A 127 6.55 4.39 10.86
C ASN A 127 7.22 4.95 9.60
N ALA A 128 6.41 5.39 8.64
CA ALA A 128 6.90 5.93 7.38
C ALA A 128 6.11 7.17 6.97
N LEU A 129 6.69 7.96 6.06
CA LEU A 129 6.01 9.08 5.42
C LEU A 129 5.12 8.56 4.30
N TRP A 130 3.81 8.80 4.41
CA TRP A 130 2.80 8.41 3.44
C TRP A 130 2.27 9.63 2.71
N THR A 131 2.17 9.52 1.38
CA THR A 131 1.52 10.52 0.54
C THR A 131 0.17 9.99 0.09
N GLY A 132 -0.88 10.79 0.23
CA GLY A 132 -2.23 10.38 -0.18
C GLY A 132 -3.28 11.44 0.11
N VAL A 133 -4.54 11.01 0.09
CA VAL A 133 -5.71 11.84 0.42
C VAL A 133 -6.39 11.30 1.67
N TYR A 134 -7.09 12.18 2.39
CA TYR A 134 -7.86 11.72 3.53
C TYR A 134 -9.07 10.91 3.07
N LEU A 135 -9.25 9.71 3.62
CA LEU A 135 -10.41 8.87 3.34
C LEU A 135 -11.73 9.60 3.59
N LYS A 136 -11.80 10.45 4.63
CA LYS A 136 -12.98 11.27 4.92
C LYS A 136 -13.41 12.14 3.73
N ASP A 137 -12.45 12.65 2.96
CA ASP A 137 -12.75 13.54 1.83
C ASP A 137 -13.34 12.72 0.67
N LEU A 138 -12.83 11.51 0.44
CA LEU A 138 -13.39 10.57 -0.53
C LEU A 138 -14.80 10.10 -0.13
N LEU A 139 -15.02 9.82 1.16
CA LEU A 139 -16.34 9.46 1.70
C LEU A 139 -17.35 10.61 1.56
N ASN A 140 -16.91 11.84 1.76
CA ASN A 140 -17.75 13.03 1.55
C ASN A 140 -18.18 13.18 0.09
N LEU A 141 -17.35 12.78 -0.89
CA LEU A 141 -17.74 12.77 -2.30
C LEU A 141 -18.90 11.80 -2.57
N ALA A 142 -18.94 10.67 -1.86
CA ALA A 142 -20.00 9.67 -2.00
C ALA A 142 -21.26 10.03 -1.20
N GLY A 143 -21.12 10.84 -0.14
CA GLY A 143 -22.22 11.22 0.75
C GLY A 143 -22.65 10.05 1.62
N VAL A 144 -21.85 9.72 2.62
CA VAL A 144 -22.13 8.61 3.56
C VAL A 144 -23.45 8.83 4.29
N GLU A 145 -24.31 7.82 4.32
CA GLU A 145 -25.61 7.86 4.99
C GLU A 145 -25.46 7.65 6.50
N SER A 146 -26.39 8.21 7.28
CA SER A 146 -26.31 8.22 8.75
C SER A 146 -26.36 6.83 9.41
N GLY A 147 -26.74 5.80 8.69
CA GLY A 147 -26.75 4.42 9.19
C GLY A 147 -25.45 3.64 8.92
N ALA A 148 -24.50 4.22 8.21
CA ALA A 148 -23.22 3.58 7.93
C ALA A 148 -22.29 3.71 9.15
N ASP A 149 -21.88 2.59 9.73
CA ASP A 149 -21.06 2.52 10.93
C ASP A 149 -19.72 1.77 10.70
N GLN A 150 -19.53 1.20 9.51
CA GLN A 150 -18.35 0.43 9.17
C GLN A 150 -17.92 0.67 7.72
N ILE A 151 -16.61 0.58 7.49
CA ILE A 151 -16.00 0.57 6.15
C ILE A 151 -15.38 -0.81 5.95
N ILE A 152 -15.76 -1.47 4.85
CA ILE A 152 -15.13 -2.71 4.42
C ILE A 152 -14.33 -2.41 3.16
N ALA A 153 -13.01 -2.61 3.24
CA ALA A 153 -12.12 -2.48 2.10
C ALA A 153 -11.90 -3.84 1.44
N ARG A 154 -11.92 -3.87 0.11
CA ARG A 154 -11.54 -5.03 -0.69
C ARG A 154 -10.41 -4.64 -1.63
N SER A 155 -9.30 -5.36 -1.57
CA SER A 155 -8.15 -5.14 -2.44
C SER A 155 -8.30 -5.82 -3.80
N ALA A 156 -7.44 -5.45 -4.76
CA ALA A 156 -7.45 -6.00 -6.11
C ALA A 156 -7.07 -7.51 -6.16
N ASP A 157 -6.48 -8.04 -5.09
CA ASP A 157 -6.17 -9.47 -4.90
C ASP A 157 -7.21 -10.19 -4.04
N ASP A 158 -8.42 -9.61 -3.93
CA ASP A 158 -9.59 -10.16 -3.23
C ASP A 158 -9.47 -10.29 -1.70
N TRP A 159 -8.46 -9.64 -1.09
CA TRP A 159 -8.42 -9.56 0.35
C TRP A 159 -9.44 -8.55 0.89
N THR A 160 -10.09 -8.90 2.00
CA THR A 160 -11.11 -8.03 2.64
C THR A 160 -10.67 -7.70 4.05
N ALA A 161 -10.78 -6.43 4.43
CA ALA A 161 -10.52 -5.91 5.76
C ALA A 161 -11.58 -4.86 6.15
N GLY A 162 -11.93 -4.81 7.45
CA GLY A 162 -12.90 -3.85 7.99
C GLY A 162 -13.05 -3.98 9.49
#